data_e28ef4648417acabbddacbc5a077880c
#
_entry.id   e28ef4648417acabbddacbc5a077880c
#
_cell.length_a   1.000
_cell.length_b   1.000
_cell.length_c   1.000
_cell.angle_alpha   90.00
_cell.angle_beta   90.00
_cell.angle_gamma   90.00
#
_symmetry.space_group_name_H-M   'P 1'
#
loop_
_entity.id
_entity.type
_entity.pdbx_description
1 polymer ?
#
loop_
_entity_poly.entity_id
_entity_poly.type
_entity_poly.pdbx_seq_one_letter_code
_entity_poly.pdbx_strand_id
1 'polypeptide(L)'
;YRRPLKIGNKMQAGSGGRVTELTARPLLNLFYPELSGVIQPLSGEYAGRRDALENAVFYSGYGVEIGLLIDIFEKYSLNAIAQVDLLERIHHNQELEALSKMSFAIIQTVLHKLENRYERSIIDDVNKTMKLIRYNDGGYYLDVEEIAEKPRPPMISVPAYREAHHKWPDFVLSVMDRRTGIW
;
A
#
# COMPACT_ATOMS: atom_id res chain seq x y z
N TYR A 1 3.49 -15.08 2.99
CA TYR A 1 3.61 -16.10 1.92
C TYR A 1 4.82 -15.79 1.02
N ARG A 2 5.33 -16.86 0.39
CA ARG A 2 6.38 -16.77 -0.60
C ARG A 2 5.80 -16.28 -1.93
N ARG A 3 6.58 -15.51 -2.69
CA ARG A 3 6.19 -14.94 -3.98
C ARG A 3 7.09 -15.45 -5.10
N PRO A 4 6.92 -16.70 -5.57
CA PRO A 4 7.60 -17.13 -6.77
C PRO A 4 7.05 -16.38 -7.98
N LEU A 5 7.93 -16.02 -8.90
CA LEU A 5 7.57 -15.37 -10.16
C LEU A 5 7.53 -16.40 -11.28
N LYS A 6 6.42 -16.49 -11.99
CA LYS A 6 6.31 -17.31 -13.18
C LYS A 6 6.78 -16.51 -14.40
N ILE A 7 7.87 -16.96 -15.03
CA ILE A 7 8.40 -16.40 -16.29
C ILE A 7 8.33 -17.49 -17.36
N GLY A 8 7.36 -17.36 -18.26
CA GLY A 8 7.05 -18.45 -19.20
C GLY A 8 6.69 -19.73 -18.47
N ASN A 9 7.40 -20.83 -18.76
CA ASN A 9 7.21 -22.12 -18.10
C ASN A 9 8.11 -22.37 -16.88
N LYS A 10 8.92 -21.38 -16.47
CA LYS A 10 9.84 -21.51 -15.33
C LYS A 10 9.31 -20.75 -14.11
N MET A 11 9.44 -21.39 -12.95
CA MET A 11 9.18 -20.75 -11.65
C MET A 11 10.51 -20.28 -11.07
N GLN A 12 10.61 -18.99 -10.77
CA GLN A 12 11.77 -18.37 -10.11
C GLN A 12 11.41 -18.04 -8.68
N ALA A 13 11.99 -18.77 -7.74
CA ALA A 13 11.76 -18.54 -6.31
C ALA A 13 12.28 -17.15 -5.90
N GLY A 14 11.49 -16.43 -5.10
CA GLY A 14 11.92 -15.17 -4.49
C GLY A 14 11.97 -13.94 -5.41
N SER A 15 11.60 -14.06 -6.69
CA SER A 15 11.65 -12.93 -7.64
C SER A 15 10.38 -12.07 -7.66
N GLY A 16 9.33 -12.45 -6.95
CA GLY A 16 8.11 -11.67 -6.78
C GLY A 16 8.28 -10.56 -5.73
N GLY A 17 7.40 -9.56 -5.78
CA GLY A 17 7.43 -8.45 -4.81
C GLY A 17 8.48 -7.39 -5.09
N ARG A 18 8.79 -7.14 -6.35
CA ARG A 18 9.82 -6.15 -6.76
C ARG A 18 9.58 -4.77 -6.15
N VAL A 19 8.35 -4.27 -6.13
CA VAL A 19 8.02 -2.99 -5.50
C VAL A 19 8.21 -3.04 -3.99
N THR A 20 7.93 -4.19 -3.36
CA THR A 20 8.22 -4.40 -1.94
C THR A 20 9.71 -4.21 -1.66
N GLU A 21 10.57 -4.91 -2.41
CA GLU A 21 12.01 -4.92 -2.14
C GLU A 21 12.72 -3.64 -2.63
N LEU A 22 12.26 -3.04 -3.74
CA LEU A 22 12.91 -1.87 -4.34
C LEU A 22 12.38 -0.52 -3.84
N THR A 23 11.19 -0.50 -3.23
CA THR A 23 10.56 0.76 -2.79
C THR A 23 10.11 0.71 -1.34
N ALA A 24 9.17 -0.16 -1.00
CA ALA A 24 8.57 -0.15 0.34
C ALA A 24 9.58 -0.51 1.43
N ARG A 25 10.39 -1.54 1.24
CA ARG A 25 11.39 -1.97 2.22
C ARG A 25 12.47 -0.91 2.48
N PRO A 26 13.09 -0.28 1.46
CA PRO A 26 14.00 0.85 1.69
C PRO A 26 13.35 2.01 2.46
N LEU A 27 12.14 2.41 2.10
CA LEU A 27 11.42 3.48 2.78
C LEU A 27 11.13 3.13 4.25
N LEU A 28 10.65 1.91 4.52
CA LEU A 28 10.42 1.46 5.89
C LEU A 28 11.72 1.42 6.70
N ASN A 29 12.81 0.91 6.14
CA ASN A 29 14.09 0.91 6.83
C ASN A 29 14.62 2.30 7.16
N LEU A 30 14.37 3.29 6.29
CA LEU A 30 14.80 4.67 6.51
C LEU A 30 13.95 5.42 7.53
N PHE A 31 12.64 5.28 7.47
CA PHE A 31 11.71 6.15 8.20
C PHE A 31 10.93 5.45 9.31
N TYR A 32 10.79 4.13 9.23
CA TYR A 32 10.06 3.28 10.17
C TYR A 32 10.83 1.97 10.41
N PRO A 33 12.07 2.04 10.95
CA PRO A 33 12.96 0.88 11.05
C PRO A 33 12.36 -0.28 11.86
N GLU A 34 11.44 -0.02 12.78
CA GLU A 34 10.71 -1.03 13.54
C GLU A 34 9.83 -1.91 12.64
N LEU A 35 9.36 -1.38 11.51
CA LEU A 35 8.58 -2.11 10.52
C LEU A 35 9.44 -2.90 9.51
N SER A 36 10.76 -2.81 9.58
CA SER A 36 11.66 -3.51 8.65
C SER A 36 11.52 -5.03 8.68
N GLY A 37 11.05 -5.59 9.80
CA GLY A 37 10.75 -7.02 9.99
C GLY A 37 9.43 -7.49 9.36
N VAL A 38 8.63 -6.60 8.77
CA VAL A 38 7.40 -6.98 8.07
C VAL A 38 7.76 -7.61 6.72
N ILE A 39 7.43 -8.89 6.56
CA ILE A 39 7.84 -9.70 5.40
C ILE A 39 7.16 -9.21 4.11
N GLN A 40 5.86 -8.88 4.20
CA GLN A 40 5.05 -8.48 3.04
C GLN A 40 4.26 -7.18 3.31
N PRO A 41 4.94 -6.03 3.40
CA PRO A 41 4.31 -4.75 3.76
C PRO A 41 3.29 -4.25 2.71
N LEU A 42 3.31 -4.80 1.50
CA LEU A 42 2.37 -4.50 0.42
C LEU A 42 1.46 -5.70 0.13
N SER A 43 1.17 -6.51 1.15
CA SER A 43 0.20 -7.59 1.03
C SER A 43 -1.20 -7.02 1.06
N GLY A 44 -2.02 -7.32 0.06
CA GLY A 44 -3.44 -7.00 0.08
C GLY A 44 -4.26 -7.93 0.98
N GLU A 45 -3.62 -8.90 1.63
CA GLU A 45 -4.25 -9.84 2.54
C GLU A 45 -3.94 -9.41 3.98
N TYR A 46 -4.88 -8.74 4.60
CA TYR A 46 -4.80 -8.34 6.00
C TYR A 46 -6.15 -8.49 6.69
N ALA A 47 -6.08 -8.69 7.98
CA ALA A 47 -7.22 -8.70 8.87
C ALA A 47 -6.86 -7.90 10.13
N GLY A 48 -7.84 -7.31 10.77
CA GLY A 48 -7.61 -6.52 11.96
C GLY A 48 -8.85 -6.41 12.83
N ARG A 49 -8.65 -5.89 14.02
CA ARG A 49 -9.77 -5.52 14.88
C ARG A 49 -10.55 -4.40 14.23
N ARG A 50 -11.85 -4.48 14.32
CA ARG A 50 -12.78 -3.53 13.72
C ARG A 50 -12.50 -2.10 14.19
N ASP A 51 -12.37 -1.91 15.50
CA ASP A 51 -12.08 -0.60 16.11
C ASP A 51 -10.79 0.03 15.57
N ALA A 52 -9.76 -0.78 15.33
CA ALA A 52 -8.50 -0.31 14.74
C ALA A 52 -8.69 0.10 13.27
N LEU A 53 -9.38 -0.71 12.48
CA LEU A 53 -9.61 -0.45 11.06
C LEU A 53 -10.57 0.73 10.82
N GLU A 54 -11.64 0.86 11.62
CA GLU A 54 -12.58 1.98 11.53
C GLU A 54 -11.94 3.35 11.83
N ASN A 55 -10.87 3.34 12.61
CA ASN A 55 -10.10 4.52 12.98
C ASN A 55 -8.86 4.77 12.09
N ALA A 56 -8.58 3.91 11.15
CA ALA A 56 -7.46 4.05 10.23
C ALA A 56 -7.82 4.90 9.01
N VAL A 57 -6.81 5.52 8.41
CA VAL A 57 -6.93 6.27 7.15
C VAL A 57 -6.63 5.32 6.00
N PHE A 58 -7.60 5.13 5.11
CA PHE A 58 -7.41 4.32 3.92
C PHE A 58 -7.06 5.18 2.72
N TYR A 59 -5.99 4.85 2.04
CA TYR A 59 -5.63 5.49 0.77
C TYR A 59 -6.40 4.85 -0.40
N SER A 60 -6.67 5.64 -1.43
CA SER A 60 -7.55 5.22 -2.52
C SER A 60 -6.89 4.33 -3.59
N GLY A 61 -5.59 4.09 -3.50
CA GLY A 61 -4.82 3.37 -4.52
C GLY A 61 -3.80 2.40 -3.94
N TYR A 62 -2.61 2.39 -4.54
CA TYR A 62 -1.53 1.46 -4.15
C TYR A 62 -0.88 1.79 -2.79
N GLY A 63 -1.20 2.93 -2.21
CA GLY A 63 -0.72 3.32 -0.89
C GLY A 63 -1.47 2.70 0.28
N VAL A 64 -2.59 2.00 0.03
CA VAL A 64 -3.49 1.52 1.10
C VAL A 64 -2.78 0.61 2.10
N GLU A 65 -2.01 -0.36 1.66
CA GLU A 65 -1.36 -1.32 2.55
C GLU A 65 -0.28 -0.68 3.41
N ILE A 66 0.60 0.10 2.79
CA ILE A 66 1.70 0.74 3.53
C ILE A 66 1.18 1.85 4.44
N GLY A 67 0.16 2.59 4.00
CA GLY A 67 -0.50 3.62 4.79
C GLY A 67 -1.16 3.04 6.03
N LEU A 68 -1.92 1.95 5.86
CA LEU A 68 -2.56 1.23 6.97
C LEU A 68 -1.53 0.65 7.95
N LEU A 69 -0.46 0.03 7.44
CA LEU A 69 0.62 -0.52 8.26
C LEU A 69 1.26 0.55 9.15
N ILE A 70 1.55 1.73 8.58
CA ILE A 70 2.12 2.85 9.31
C ILE A 70 1.13 3.38 10.36
N ASP A 71 -0.15 3.57 10.02
CA ASP A 71 -1.16 4.05 10.97
C ASP A 71 -1.33 3.11 12.17
N ILE A 72 -1.39 1.81 11.93
CA ILE A 72 -1.50 0.82 13.00
C ILE A 72 -0.25 0.83 13.89
N PHE A 73 0.93 0.93 13.26
CA PHE A 73 2.18 1.03 14.02
C PHE A 73 2.25 2.31 14.87
N GLU A 74 1.97 3.46 14.29
CA GLU A 74 2.04 4.75 15.00
C GLU A 74 1.01 4.84 16.15
N LYS A 75 -0.19 4.26 15.94
CA LYS A 75 -1.27 4.34 16.93
C LYS A 75 -1.19 3.27 18.01
N TYR A 76 -0.76 2.06 17.67
CA TYR A 76 -0.86 0.89 18.55
C TYR A 76 0.47 0.18 18.80
N SER A 77 1.57 0.66 18.23
CA SER A 77 2.91 0.08 18.27
C SER A 77 3.07 -1.25 17.51
N LEU A 78 4.31 -1.72 17.41
CA LEU A 78 4.65 -2.97 16.73
C LEU A 78 3.97 -4.20 17.38
N ASN A 79 3.72 -4.16 18.68
CA ASN A 79 3.09 -5.27 19.43
C ASN A 79 1.63 -5.54 18.99
N ALA A 80 0.99 -4.59 18.28
CA ALA A 80 -0.34 -4.78 17.73
C ALA A 80 -0.34 -5.45 16.34
N ILE A 81 0.83 -5.74 15.78
CA ILE A 81 0.99 -6.29 14.44
C ILE A 81 1.46 -7.73 14.52
N ALA A 82 0.71 -8.64 13.92
CA ALA A 82 1.08 -10.03 13.77
C ALA A 82 1.22 -10.41 12.30
N GLN A 83 2.08 -11.38 12.02
CA GLN A 83 2.27 -11.92 10.68
C GLN A 83 1.86 -13.38 10.66
N VAL A 84 1.10 -13.76 9.63
CA VAL A 84 0.64 -15.14 9.43
C VAL A 84 1.20 -15.65 8.12
N ASP A 85 1.77 -16.85 8.13
CA ASP A 85 2.25 -17.49 6.90
C ASP A 85 1.08 -18.10 6.13
N LEU A 86 0.77 -17.52 4.98
CA LEU A 86 -0.22 -18.01 4.02
C LEU A 86 0.40 -18.91 2.95
N LEU A 87 1.59 -19.47 3.22
CA LEU A 87 2.34 -20.39 2.38
C LEU A 87 2.87 -19.75 1.09
N GLU A 88 2.19 -19.90 -0.02
CA GLU A 88 2.69 -19.49 -1.33
C GLU A 88 1.59 -18.84 -2.17
N ARG A 89 1.93 -17.75 -2.83
CA ARG A 89 1.06 -17.10 -3.80
C ARG A 89 1.80 -16.85 -5.11
N ILE A 90 1.30 -17.43 -6.19
CA ILE A 90 1.85 -17.24 -7.54
C ILE A 90 1.43 -15.87 -8.05
N HIS A 91 2.41 -15.06 -8.41
CA HIS A 91 2.19 -13.75 -9.02
C HIS A 91 2.47 -13.79 -10.52
N HIS A 92 1.64 -13.10 -11.29
CA HIS A 92 1.96 -12.79 -12.66
C HIS A 92 2.96 -11.65 -12.74
N ASN A 93 3.85 -11.72 -13.74
CA ASN A 93 4.80 -10.65 -13.98
C ASN A 93 4.05 -9.42 -14.49
N GLN A 94 4.28 -8.27 -13.84
CA GLN A 94 3.79 -6.99 -14.32
C GLN A 94 4.91 -6.24 -15.06
N GLU A 95 4.53 -5.45 -16.02
CA GLU A 95 5.43 -4.57 -16.76
C GLU A 95 6.11 -3.56 -15.83
N LEU A 96 7.34 -3.19 -16.16
CA LEU A 96 8.14 -2.26 -15.37
C LEU A 96 7.43 -0.92 -15.14
N GLU A 97 6.72 -0.44 -16.14
CA GLU A 97 5.95 0.79 -16.06
C GLU A 97 4.85 0.74 -14.99
N ALA A 98 4.07 -0.35 -14.96
CA ALA A 98 3.05 -0.54 -13.94
C ALA A 98 3.65 -0.57 -12.53
N LEU A 99 4.81 -1.21 -12.37
CA LEU A 99 5.53 -1.23 -11.10
C LEU A 99 6.08 0.15 -10.71
N SER A 100 6.49 0.94 -11.68
CA SER A 100 6.95 2.32 -11.48
C SER A 100 5.83 3.21 -10.94
N LYS A 101 4.62 3.11 -11.51
CA LYS A 101 3.43 3.81 -11.02
C LYS A 101 3.05 3.39 -9.60
N MET A 102 3.11 2.09 -9.30
CA MET A 102 2.90 1.58 -7.93
C MET A 102 3.94 2.15 -6.96
N SER A 103 5.21 2.18 -7.36
CA SER A 103 6.29 2.74 -6.54
C SER A 103 6.07 4.23 -6.25
N PHE A 104 5.65 4.99 -7.25
CA PHE A 104 5.35 6.41 -7.10
C PHE A 104 4.23 6.66 -6.09
N ALA A 105 3.12 5.91 -6.17
CA ALA A 105 2.01 5.98 -5.23
C ALA A 105 2.41 5.63 -3.79
N ILE A 106 3.26 4.61 -3.62
CA ILE A 106 3.78 4.21 -2.31
C ILE A 106 4.67 5.29 -1.71
N ILE A 107 5.55 5.90 -2.51
CA ILE A 107 6.40 7.02 -2.09
C ILE A 107 5.55 8.19 -1.64
N GLN A 108 4.54 8.60 -2.44
CA GLN A 108 3.59 9.65 -2.05
C GLN A 108 2.95 9.37 -0.69
N THR A 109 2.47 8.13 -0.48
CA THR A 109 1.82 7.75 0.78
C THR A 109 2.76 7.87 1.97
N VAL A 110 3.99 7.36 1.85
CA VAL A 110 4.99 7.46 2.93
C VAL A 110 5.33 8.92 3.23
N LEU A 111 5.52 9.74 2.20
CA LEU A 111 5.79 11.17 2.38
C LEU A 111 4.63 11.89 3.08
N HIS A 112 3.38 11.63 2.70
CA HIS A 112 2.22 12.17 3.42
C HIS A 112 2.17 11.75 4.89
N LYS A 113 2.55 10.49 5.20
CA LYS A 113 2.64 10.03 6.60
C LYS A 113 3.71 10.79 7.38
N LEU A 114 4.86 11.01 6.77
CA LEU A 114 5.95 11.78 7.38
C LEU A 114 5.57 13.25 7.58
N GLU A 115 4.90 13.88 6.63
CA GLU A 115 4.37 15.24 6.75
C GLU A 115 3.43 15.37 7.94
N ASN A 116 2.49 14.43 8.08
CA ASN A 116 1.57 14.38 9.21
C ASN A 116 2.30 14.15 10.55
N ARG A 117 3.29 13.25 10.56
CA ARG A 117 4.07 12.92 11.77
C ARG A 117 4.91 14.08 12.26
N TYR A 118 5.51 14.83 11.33
CA TYR A 118 6.41 15.95 11.68
C TYR A 118 5.72 17.31 11.63
N GLU A 119 4.42 17.35 11.32
CA GLU A 119 3.63 18.58 11.15
C GLU A 119 4.34 19.60 10.23
N ARG A 120 5.00 19.10 9.22
CA ARG A 120 5.81 19.90 8.29
C ARG A 120 5.65 19.38 6.87
N SER A 121 5.42 20.29 5.93
CA SER A 121 5.50 19.96 4.50
C SER A 121 6.93 19.55 4.15
N ILE A 122 7.08 18.37 3.55
CA ILE A 122 8.33 17.83 3.04
C ILE A 122 8.46 18.16 1.54
N ILE A 123 7.33 18.16 0.86
CA ILE A 123 7.23 18.49 -0.55
C ILE A 123 6.19 19.59 -0.70
N ASP A 124 6.58 20.71 -1.30
CA ASP A 124 5.65 21.76 -1.67
C ASP A 124 4.67 21.20 -2.71
N ASP A 125 3.42 21.00 -2.28
CA ASP A 125 2.34 20.45 -3.08
C ASP A 125 2.73 19.13 -3.76
N VAL A 126 2.52 18.01 -3.07
CA VAL A 126 2.90 16.68 -3.55
C VAL A 126 2.52 16.54 -5.01
N ASN A 127 3.52 16.44 -5.86
CA ASN A 127 3.33 16.30 -7.29
C ASN A 127 2.49 15.05 -7.56
N LYS A 128 1.27 15.26 -7.99
CA LYS A 128 0.30 14.20 -8.33
C LYS A 128 0.53 13.64 -9.73
N THR A 129 1.52 14.18 -10.44
CA THR A 129 1.76 13.88 -11.84
C THR A 129 3.06 13.12 -12.00
N MET A 130 2.98 11.90 -12.49
CA MET A 130 4.14 11.12 -12.89
C MET A 130 4.44 11.38 -14.35
N LYS A 131 5.69 11.75 -14.65
CA LYS A 131 6.19 11.96 -16.01
C LYS A 131 6.99 10.74 -16.42
N LEU A 132 6.55 10.09 -17.48
CA LEU A 132 7.18 8.91 -18.06
C LEU A 132 7.84 9.27 -19.39
N ILE A 133 9.06 8.79 -19.60
CA ILE A 133 9.72 8.93 -20.89
C ILE A 133 9.41 7.67 -21.68
N ARG A 134 8.70 7.84 -22.80
CA ARG A 134 8.37 6.76 -23.73
C ARG A 134 9.11 6.91 -25.04
N TYR A 135 9.25 5.81 -25.76
CA TYR A 135 9.85 5.77 -27.08
C TYR A 135 8.84 5.20 -28.10
N ASN A 136 8.76 5.83 -29.25
CA ASN A 136 8.07 5.30 -30.44
C ASN A 136 8.91 5.57 -31.70
N ASP A 137 8.41 5.21 -32.85
CA ASP A 137 9.12 5.38 -34.14
C ASP A 137 9.51 6.82 -34.46
N GLY A 138 8.91 7.82 -33.81
CA GLY A 138 9.23 9.24 -33.92
C GLY A 138 10.25 9.75 -32.91
N GLY A 139 10.71 8.90 -31.96
CA GLY A 139 11.66 9.27 -30.92
C GLY A 139 11.07 9.24 -29.51
N TYR A 140 11.79 9.88 -28.58
CA TYR A 140 11.37 9.97 -27.18
C TYR A 140 10.30 11.04 -27.00
N TYR A 141 9.28 10.74 -26.20
CA TYR A 141 8.28 11.71 -25.79
C TYR A 141 7.94 11.57 -24.30
N LEU A 142 7.42 12.64 -23.73
CA LEU A 142 6.99 12.70 -22.33
C LEU A 142 5.51 12.34 -22.25
N ASP A 143 5.21 11.27 -21.55
CA ASP A 143 3.85 10.92 -21.17
C ASP A 143 3.58 11.36 -19.72
N VAL A 144 2.43 11.98 -19.48
CA VAL A 144 2.09 12.58 -18.19
C VAL A 144 0.84 11.92 -17.65
N GLU A 145 0.99 11.21 -16.54
CA GLU A 145 -0.12 10.53 -15.89
C GLU A 145 -0.39 11.09 -14.49
N GLU A 146 -1.65 11.31 -14.17
CA GLU A 146 -2.04 11.69 -12.82
C GLU A 146 -2.11 10.44 -11.94
N ILE A 147 -1.29 10.41 -10.90
CA ILE A 147 -1.29 9.40 -9.84
C ILE A 147 -1.45 10.14 -8.53
N ALA A 148 -2.64 10.13 -7.98
CA ALA A 148 -2.96 10.83 -6.75
C ALA A 148 -3.48 9.85 -5.70
N GLU A 149 -2.63 9.54 -4.72
CA GLU A 149 -3.06 8.81 -3.53
C GLU A 149 -3.83 9.73 -2.60
N LYS A 150 -5.13 9.45 -2.43
CA LYS A 150 -6.01 10.27 -1.61
C LYS A 150 -6.30 9.57 -0.29
N PRO A 151 -5.92 10.17 0.85
CA PRO A 151 -6.35 9.68 2.14
C PRO A 151 -7.88 9.83 2.27
N ARG A 152 -8.56 8.76 2.63
CA ARG A 152 -9.99 8.78 2.98
C ARG A 152 -10.13 8.99 4.47
N PRO A 153 -11.13 9.74 4.91
CA PRO A 153 -11.36 9.90 6.34
C PRO A 153 -11.61 8.54 7.01
N PRO A 154 -11.22 8.36 8.27
CA PRO A 154 -11.56 7.15 9.02
C PRO A 154 -13.05 6.83 8.93
N MET A 155 -13.39 5.57 8.73
CA MET A 155 -14.78 5.13 8.54
C MET A 155 -15.70 5.58 9.68
N ILE A 156 -15.18 5.56 10.91
CA ILE A 156 -15.93 6.03 12.10
C ILE A 156 -16.32 7.52 12.04
N SER A 157 -15.64 8.32 11.23
CA SER A 157 -15.97 9.75 11.05
C SER A 157 -17.09 9.98 10.02
N VAL A 158 -17.45 8.96 9.23
CA VAL A 158 -18.50 9.05 8.19
C VAL A 158 -19.89 8.84 8.81
N PRO A 159 -20.79 9.84 8.81
CA PRO A 159 -22.10 9.72 9.47
C PRO A 159 -22.91 8.52 9.01
N ALA A 160 -23.06 8.32 7.71
CA ALA A 160 -23.81 7.20 7.13
C ALA A 160 -23.25 5.82 7.55
N TYR A 161 -21.91 5.72 7.70
CA TYR A 161 -21.29 4.49 8.20
C TYR A 161 -21.68 4.23 9.67
N ARG A 162 -21.58 5.24 10.52
CA ARG A 162 -21.97 5.12 11.95
C ARG A 162 -23.43 4.71 12.12
N GLU A 163 -24.33 5.31 11.38
CA GLU A 163 -25.77 5.00 11.44
C GLU A 163 -26.04 3.55 11.01
N ALA A 164 -25.40 3.08 9.94
CA ALA A 164 -25.60 1.74 9.41
C ALA A 164 -25.01 0.64 10.32
N HIS A 165 -23.92 0.93 11.04
CA HIS A 165 -23.12 -0.10 11.71
C HIS A 165 -23.11 -0.03 13.24
N HIS A 166 -23.97 0.79 13.83
CA HIS A 166 -24.04 0.94 15.29
C HIS A 166 -24.40 -0.35 16.07
N LYS A 167 -24.80 -1.41 15.37
CA LYS A 167 -25.27 -2.69 15.96
C LYS A 167 -24.41 -3.92 15.62
N TRP A 168 -23.25 -3.76 14.99
CA TRP A 168 -22.46 -4.92 14.56
C TRP A 168 -21.44 -5.37 15.62
N PRO A 169 -21.16 -6.68 15.75
CA PRO A 169 -20.17 -7.19 16.70
C PRO A 169 -18.73 -6.72 16.37
N ASP A 170 -17.89 -6.69 17.38
CA ASP A 170 -16.52 -6.11 17.35
C ASP A 170 -15.51 -6.82 16.43
N PHE A 171 -15.91 -7.84 15.68
CA PHE A 171 -15.01 -8.62 14.82
C PHE A 171 -15.48 -8.61 13.37
N VAL A 172 -14.71 -8.01 12.47
CA VAL A 172 -14.91 -8.10 11.02
C VAL A 172 -13.61 -8.57 10.37
N LEU A 173 -13.68 -9.71 9.66
CA LEU A 173 -12.65 -10.12 8.72
C LEU A 173 -12.85 -9.28 7.44
N SER A 174 -11.91 -8.41 7.15
CA SER A 174 -11.86 -7.70 5.87
C SER A 174 -10.78 -8.36 5.01
N VAL A 175 -11.18 -9.13 4.03
CA VAL A 175 -10.30 -9.64 2.97
C VAL A 175 -10.57 -8.83 1.72
N MET A 176 -9.58 -8.07 1.29
CA MET A 176 -9.68 -7.31 0.05
C MET A 176 -9.41 -8.25 -1.14
N ASP A 177 -10.44 -8.62 -1.90
CA ASP A 177 -10.26 -9.31 -3.16
C ASP A 177 -10.05 -8.29 -4.30
N ARG A 178 -8.80 -8.10 -4.70
CA ARG A 178 -8.43 -7.19 -5.80
C ARG A 178 -8.89 -7.64 -7.19
N ARG A 179 -9.44 -8.85 -7.34
CA ARG A 179 -9.92 -9.33 -8.65
C ARG A 179 -11.27 -8.75 -9.01
N THR A 180 -12.07 -8.41 -8.04
CA THR A 180 -13.45 -7.94 -8.25
C THR A 180 -13.64 -6.45 -7.99
N GLY A 181 -12.71 -5.78 -7.32
CA GLY A 181 -12.82 -4.37 -6.97
C GLY A 181 -13.98 -4.05 -6.01
N ILE A 182 -14.60 -5.07 -5.42
CA ILE A 182 -15.73 -4.95 -4.52
C ILE A 182 -15.25 -5.15 -3.07
N TRP A 183 -15.64 -4.24 -2.22
CA TRP A 183 -15.47 -4.26 -0.75
C TRP A 183 -16.48 -5.18 -0.09
#